data_dd5f4babad0bd2ca6b09fea04169c565
#
_entry.id   dd5f4babad0bd2ca6b09fea04169c565
#
_cell.length_a   1.000
_cell.length_b   1.000
_cell.length_c   1.000
_cell.angle_alpha   90.00
_cell.angle_beta   90.00
_cell.angle_gamma   90.00
#
_symmetry.space_group_name_H-M   'P 1'
#
loop_
_entity.id
_entity.type
_entity.pdbx_description
1 polymer ?
#
loop_
_entity_poly.entity_id
_entity_poly.type
_entity_poly.pdbx_seq_one_letter_code
_entity_poly.pdbx_strand_id
1 'polypeptide(L)'
;MLEGSEHRRDPGSRQDYARRGGHTGVVEVFEVRNNSVSGPTSGPSRRPGEVRAPASRRAASLLDRADALLSQSVGADSPADRFHSAYLAALRGAGAVLAAVEGSSPGGRRTRTRNAWVLMADAASDFGAWADYFAGHSATRAAIEAGMSRTLTDLEADEFFVEVGRFLQAVEDHIGRGADVDLRAS
;
A
#
# COMPACT_ATOMS: atom_id res chain seq x y z
N MET A 1 35.32 63.06 26.59
CA MET A 1 36.09 62.67 25.41
C MET A 1 35.83 61.14 25.28
N LEU A 2 34.89 60.81 24.52
CA LEU A 2 34.81 60.72 23.08
C LEU A 2 35.11 59.35 22.58
N GLU A 3 34.25 58.99 21.88
CA GLU A 3 34.00 58.36 20.54
C GLU A 3 33.65 56.92 20.74
N GLY A 4 32.53 56.39 20.40
CA GLY A 4 31.74 56.62 19.20
C GLY A 4 32.18 55.63 18.13
N SER A 5 31.67 54.41 18.17
CA SER A 5 31.73 53.49 17.02
C SER A 5 30.38 52.85 16.83
N GLU A 6 29.61 53.45 15.94
CA GLU A 6 28.42 52.90 15.31
C GLU A 6 28.78 51.66 14.53
N HIS A 7 28.24 50.54 14.94
CA HIS A 7 28.29 49.31 14.12
C HIS A 7 27.00 49.26 13.27
N ARG A 8 27.18 49.62 12.03
CA ARG A 8 26.23 49.54 10.93
C ARG A 8 25.65 48.14 10.87
N ARG A 9 24.34 48.04 11.09
CA ARG A 9 23.56 46.84 10.79
C ARG A 9 23.28 46.79 9.30
N ASP A 10 23.78 45.73 8.66
CA ASP A 10 23.50 45.41 7.28
C ASP A 10 22.12 44.70 7.22
N PRO A 11 21.11 45.26 6.53
CA PRO A 11 19.82 44.60 6.33
C PRO A 11 19.77 43.96 4.93
N GLY A 12 20.42 42.82 4.77
CA GLY A 12 20.45 42.16 3.47
C GLY A 12 20.66 40.66 3.57
N SER A 13 19.60 39.91 3.90
CA SER A 13 19.47 38.49 3.53
C SER A 13 18.20 37.88 4.08
N ARG A 14 17.06 38.45 3.71
CA ARG A 14 15.74 37.78 3.88
C ARG A 14 15.08 37.67 2.52
N GLN A 15 15.61 36.87 1.66
CA GLN A 15 14.92 36.38 0.45
C GLN A 15 15.84 35.34 -0.16
N ASP A 16 15.65 34.05 0.20
CA ASP A 16 16.00 32.90 -0.65
C ASP A 16 15.64 31.55 -0.04
N TYR A 17 14.65 31.49 0.87
CA TYR A 17 14.14 30.20 1.40
C TYR A 17 12.75 29.83 0.92
N ALA A 18 12.33 30.34 -0.22
CA ALA A 18 11.01 30.04 -0.79
C ALA A 18 11.14 29.55 -2.24
N ARG A 19 11.89 28.49 -2.49
CA ARG A 19 11.77 27.73 -3.75
C ARG A 19 12.62 26.46 -3.71
N ARG A 20 12.26 25.48 -2.91
CA ARG A 20 12.53 24.05 -3.16
C ARG A 20 11.56 23.21 -2.34
N GLY A 21 10.28 23.34 -2.58
CA GLY A 21 9.29 22.36 -2.26
C GLY A 21 9.30 21.28 -3.34
N GLY A 22 10.40 20.55 -3.45
CA GLY A 22 10.42 19.30 -4.19
C GLY A 22 9.69 18.28 -3.35
N HIS A 23 8.42 18.04 -3.66
CA HIS A 23 7.74 16.83 -3.24
C HIS A 23 8.47 15.66 -3.90
N THR A 24 9.51 15.17 -3.22
CA THR A 24 10.06 13.86 -3.49
C THR A 24 9.04 12.88 -2.92
N GLY A 25 7.99 12.61 -3.71
CA GLY A 25 7.08 11.52 -3.43
C GLY A 25 7.93 10.26 -3.33
N VAL A 26 8.03 9.71 -2.13
CA VAL A 26 8.59 8.38 -1.92
C VAL A 26 7.72 7.44 -2.74
N VAL A 27 8.25 7.03 -3.89
CA VAL A 27 7.57 6.10 -4.80
C VAL A 27 7.62 4.74 -4.13
N GLU A 28 6.50 4.34 -3.58
CA GLU A 28 6.33 3.03 -2.98
C GLU A 28 6.36 1.97 -4.08
N VAL A 29 7.54 1.36 -4.25
CA VAL A 29 7.77 0.33 -5.26
C VAL A 29 7.22 -0.98 -4.72
N PHE A 30 6.00 -1.32 -5.11
CA PHE A 30 5.43 -2.64 -4.90
C PHE A 30 6.05 -3.58 -5.95
N GLU A 31 7.12 -4.29 -5.59
CA GLU A 31 7.70 -5.32 -6.45
C GLU A 31 6.85 -6.60 -6.33
N VAL A 32 5.85 -6.71 -7.18
CA VAL A 32 5.18 -7.98 -7.43
C VAL A 32 6.15 -8.85 -8.24
N ARG A 33 6.97 -9.64 -7.54
CA ARG A 33 7.78 -10.67 -8.20
C ARG A 33 6.86 -11.69 -8.85
N ASN A 34 6.66 -11.50 -10.13
CA ASN A 34 6.06 -12.49 -11.00
C ASN A 34 7.09 -13.60 -11.20
N ASN A 35 7.02 -14.65 -10.39
CA ASN A 35 7.86 -15.83 -10.55
C ASN A 35 7.29 -16.70 -11.69
N SER A 36 7.49 -16.23 -12.93
CA SER A 36 7.17 -17.02 -14.11
C SER A 36 8.31 -17.99 -14.36
N VAL A 37 8.17 -19.20 -13.85
CA VAL A 37 8.95 -20.34 -14.31
C VAL A 37 8.42 -20.74 -15.67
N SER A 38 9.12 -20.35 -16.73
CA SER A 38 8.88 -20.78 -18.10
C SER A 38 9.44 -22.19 -18.28
N GLY A 39 8.57 -23.20 -18.26
CA GLY A 39 8.84 -24.54 -18.76
C GLY A 39 7.98 -24.80 -20.00
N PRO A 40 8.54 -25.33 -21.12
CA PRO A 40 7.76 -25.66 -22.30
C PRO A 40 7.10 -27.02 -22.11
N THR A 41 5.80 -27.08 -21.88
CA THR A 41 5.02 -28.30 -22.00
C THR A 41 3.78 -28.04 -22.80
N SER A 42 3.76 -28.63 -24.00
CA SER A 42 2.57 -28.78 -24.84
C SER A 42 1.54 -29.62 -24.08
N GLY A 43 0.44 -29.00 -23.64
CA GLY A 43 -0.67 -29.64 -22.98
C GLY A 43 -1.99 -29.30 -23.66
N PRO A 44 -3.04 -30.12 -23.50
CA PRO A 44 -4.23 -30.12 -24.31
C PRO A 44 -5.11 -28.87 -24.14
N SER A 45 -5.87 -28.55 -25.15
CA SER A 45 -6.79 -27.40 -25.27
C SER A 45 -7.57 -27.09 -24.00
N ARG A 46 -7.33 -25.92 -23.41
CA ARG A 46 -8.05 -25.41 -22.24
C ARG A 46 -9.50 -25.06 -22.58
N ARG A 47 -10.42 -25.58 -21.79
CA ARG A 47 -11.84 -25.25 -21.86
C ARG A 47 -12.07 -23.79 -21.42
N PRO A 48 -13.03 -23.03 -22.02
CA PRO A 48 -13.23 -21.59 -21.74
C PRO A 48 -13.61 -21.22 -20.30
N GLY A 49 -13.88 -22.17 -19.40
CA GLY A 49 -14.25 -21.92 -18.02
C GLY A 49 -13.11 -21.95 -16.98
N GLU A 50 -11.86 -22.30 -17.39
CA GLU A 50 -10.79 -22.64 -16.44
C GLU A 50 -9.82 -21.47 -16.11
N VAL A 51 -9.99 -20.32 -16.77
CA VAL A 51 -9.04 -19.19 -16.66
C VAL A 51 -9.28 -18.35 -15.39
N ARG A 52 -10.44 -18.45 -14.77
CA ARG A 52 -10.85 -17.64 -13.61
C ARG A 52 -10.31 -18.15 -12.26
N ALA A 53 -10.13 -19.44 -12.10
CA ALA A 53 -9.61 -20.05 -10.89
C ALA A 53 -8.21 -19.56 -10.44
N PRO A 54 -7.25 -19.16 -11.31
CA PRO A 54 -5.95 -18.67 -10.87
C PRO A 54 -5.98 -17.31 -10.19
N ALA A 55 -6.81 -16.37 -10.63
CA ALA A 55 -6.88 -15.01 -10.09
C ALA A 55 -7.54 -14.98 -8.71
N SER A 56 -8.67 -15.66 -8.53
CA SER A 56 -9.34 -15.78 -7.24
C SER A 56 -8.45 -16.50 -6.21
N ARG A 57 -7.74 -17.54 -6.60
CA ARG A 57 -6.75 -18.21 -5.73
C ARG A 57 -5.57 -17.31 -5.36
N ARG A 58 -5.11 -16.46 -6.28
CA ARG A 58 -4.05 -15.49 -6.02
C ARG A 58 -4.53 -14.41 -5.05
N ALA A 59 -5.72 -13.88 -5.23
CA ALA A 59 -6.33 -12.92 -4.33
C ALA A 59 -6.46 -13.48 -2.91
N ALA A 60 -7.03 -14.68 -2.76
CA ALA A 60 -7.15 -15.37 -1.47
C ALA A 60 -5.77 -15.58 -0.82
N SER A 61 -4.78 -16.09 -1.57
CA SER A 61 -3.43 -16.29 -1.02
C SER A 61 -2.73 -15.00 -0.58
N LEU A 62 -3.03 -13.87 -1.22
CA LEU A 62 -2.53 -12.57 -0.79
C LEU A 62 -3.22 -12.09 0.48
N LEU A 63 -4.53 -12.33 0.60
CA LEU A 63 -5.30 -12.02 1.80
C LEU A 63 -4.84 -12.87 2.99
N ASP A 64 -4.67 -14.19 2.83
CA ASP A 64 -4.13 -15.07 3.87
C ASP A 64 -2.78 -14.58 4.41
N ARG A 65 -1.91 -14.08 3.53
CA ARG A 65 -0.62 -13.50 3.92
C ARG A 65 -0.76 -12.16 4.61
N ALA A 66 -1.77 -11.36 4.25
CA ALA A 66 -2.08 -10.11 4.93
C ALA A 66 -2.53 -10.38 6.37
N ASP A 67 -3.43 -11.33 6.57
CA ASP A 67 -3.93 -11.74 7.89
C ASP A 67 -2.81 -12.29 8.78
N ALA A 68 -1.90 -13.10 8.20
CA ALA A 68 -0.73 -13.60 8.93
C ALA A 68 0.18 -12.45 9.39
N LEU A 69 0.43 -11.44 8.56
CA LEU A 69 1.24 -10.26 8.92
C LEU A 69 0.54 -9.42 9.99
N LEU A 70 -0.77 -9.21 9.87
CA LEU A 70 -1.55 -8.48 10.86
C LEU A 70 -1.52 -9.21 12.21
N SER A 71 -1.69 -10.53 12.21
CA SER A 71 -1.60 -11.35 13.42
C SER A 71 -0.22 -11.30 14.07
N GLN A 72 0.85 -11.30 13.28
CA GLN A 72 2.23 -11.15 13.80
C GLN A 72 2.46 -9.78 14.45
N SER A 73 1.78 -8.72 13.98
CA SER A 73 1.93 -7.38 14.53
C SER A 73 1.48 -7.26 15.99
N VAL A 74 0.59 -8.14 16.45
CA VAL A 74 0.10 -8.18 17.85
C VAL A 74 1.25 -8.48 18.83
N GLY A 75 2.21 -9.31 18.43
CA GLY A 75 3.37 -9.68 19.26
C GLY A 75 4.60 -8.80 19.03
N ALA A 76 4.46 -7.65 18.37
CA ALA A 76 5.59 -6.79 18.07
C ALA A 76 6.12 -6.09 19.34
N ASP A 77 7.45 -5.99 19.46
CA ASP A 77 8.16 -5.46 20.64
C ASP A 77 8.00 -3.93 20.79
N SER A 78 7.65 -3.22 19.71
CA SER A 78 7.49 -1.77 19.72
C SER A 78 6.27 -1.31 18.92
N PRO A 79 5.72 -0.10 19.22
CA PRO A 79 4.67 0.51 18.41
C PRO A 79 5.07 0.69 16.93
N ALA A 80 6.35 0.99 16.68
CA ALA A 80 6.89 1.15 15.33
C ALA A 80 6.87 -0.17 14.55
N ASP A 81 7.27 -1.28 15.18
CA ASP A 81 7.25 -2.61 14.57
C ASP A 81 5.82 -3.09 14.32
N ARG A 82 4.91 -2.81 15.27
CA ARG A 82 3.48 -3.11 15.14
C ARG A 82 2.88 -2.37 13.96
N PHE A 83 3.11 -1.06 13.86
CA PHE A 83 2.66 -0.24 12.74
C PHE A 83 3.24 -0.73 11.42
N HIS A 84 4.55 -0.99 11.37
CA HIS A 84 5.22 -1.45 10.15
C HIS A 84 4.63 -2.76 9.64
N SER A 85 4.46 -3.75 10.52
CA SER A 85 3.88 -5.05 10.16
C SER A 85 2.43 -4.91 9.69
N ALA A 86 1.62 -4.09 10.38
CA ALA A 86 0.25 -3.79 9.96
C ALA A 86 0.21 -3.07 8.61
N TYR A 87 1.14 -2.15 8.33
CA TYR A 87 1.23 -1.49 7.03
C TYR A 87 1.57 -2.47 5.90
N LEU A 88 2.47 -3.42 6.14
CA LEU A 88 2.77 -4.49 5.19
C LEU A 88 1.56 -5.39 4.95
N ALA A 89 0.74 -5.66 5.98
CA ALA A 89 -0.52 -6.36 5.85
C ALA A 89 -1.49 -5.59 4.92
N ALA A 90 -1.64 -4.28 5.13
CA ALA A 90 -2.47 -3.44 4.26
C ALA A 90 -1.99 -3.46 2.80
N LEU A 91 -0.69 -3.39 2.53
CA LEU A 91 -0.15 -3.52 1.17
C LEU A 91 -0.47 -4.88 0.52
N ARG A 92 -0.47 -5.96 1.29
CA ARG A 92 -0.88 -7.28 0.79
C ARG A 92 -2.37 -7.33 0.49
N GLY A 93 -3.21 -6.71 1.33
CA GLY A 93 -4.63 -6.55 1.10
C GLY A 93 -4.92 -5.78 -0.19
N ALA A 94 -4.23 -4.66 -0.44
CA ALA A 94 -4.33 -3.93 -1.70
C ALA A 94 -3.95 -4.81 -2.91
N GLY A 95 -2.90 -5.62 -2.78
CA GLY A 95 -2.52 -6.60 -3.78
C GLY A 95 -3.59 -7.66 -4.04
N ALA A 96 -4.36 -8.05 -3.01
CA ALA A 96 -5.48 -8.99 -3.14
C ALA A 96 -6.64 -8.38 -3.92
N VAL A 97 -6.99 -7.10 -3.68
CA VAL A 97 -7.99 -6.35 -4.46
C VAL A 97 -7.59 -6.31 -5.93
N LEU A 98 -6.34 -5.93 -6.22
CA LEU A 98 -5.83 -5.87 -7.59
C LEU A 98 -5.91 -7.23 -8.29
N ALA A 99 -5.51 -8.31 -7.60
CA ALA A 99 -5.56 -9.66 -8.15
C ALA A 99 -6.98 -10.14 -8.44
N ALA A 100 -7.96 -9.74 -7.62
CA ALA A 100 -9.37 -10.06 -7.84
C ALA A 100 -9.91 -9.36 -9.09
N VAL A 101 -9.59 -8.08 -9.28
CA VAL A 101 -10.03 -7.29 -10.44
C VAL A 101 -9.35 -7.73 -11.74
N GLU A 102 -8.04 -8.04 -11.71
CA GLU A 102 -7.30 -8.53 -12.89
C GLU A 102 -7.91 -9.81 -13.46
N GLY A 103 -8.46 -10.68 -12.61
CA GLY A 103 -9.15 -11.88 -13.04
C GLY A 103 -10.48 -11.63 -13.76
N SER A 104 -11.06 -10.46 -13.57
CA SER A 104 -12.35 -10.07 -14.13
C SER A 104 -12.22 -9.27 -15.44
N SER A 105 -11.03 -8.79 -15.79
CA SER A 105 -10.79 -7.96 -16.98
C SER A 105 -9.70 -8.54 -17.89
N PRO A 106 -10.01 -8.99 -19.10
CA PRO A 106 -8.99 -9.33 -20.10
C PRO A 106 -8.38 -8.04 -20.66
N GLY A 107 -7.16 -7.72 -20.28
CA GLY A 107 -6.40 -6.60 -20.83
C GLY A 107 -6.11 -5.50 -19.82
N GLY A 108 -5.33 -5.82 -18.79
CA GLY A 108 -4.91 -4.87 -17.77
C GLY A 108 -4.25 -3.63 -18.35
N ARG A 109 -4.82 -2.46 -18.06
CA ARG A 109 -4.25 -1.16 -18.40
C ARG A 109 -2.88 -1.05 -17.75
N ARG A 110 -1.83 -0.86 -18.54
CA ARG A 110 -0.50 -0.53 -18.04
C ARG A 110 -0.56 0.86 -17.39
N THR A 111 -0.75 0.90 -16.09
CA THR A 111 -0.67 2.14 -15.32
C THR A 111 0.79 2.60 -15.19
N ARG A 112 1.02 3.92 -15.30
CA ARG A 112 2.35 4.53 -15.15
C ARG A 112 2.82 4.57 -13.69
N THR A 113 1.89 4.43 -12.74
CA THR A 113 2.20 4.46 -11.31
C THR A 113 2.46 3.07 -10.78
N ARG A 114 3.39 2.97 -9.81
CA ARG A 114 3.63 1.77 -9.00
C ARG A 114 3.11 1.94 -7.57
N ASN A 115 2.44 3.03 -7.28
CA ASN A 115 1.84 3.27 -5.98
C ASN A 115 0.64 2.34 -5.81
N ALA A 116 0.71 1.44 -4.83
CA ALA A 116 -0.31 0.43 -4.57
C ALA A 116 -1.68 1.04 -4.27
N TRP A 117 -1.71 2.17 -3.57
CA TRP A 117 -2.95 2.86 -3.18
C TRP A 117 -3.66 3.46 -4.38
N VAL A 118 -2.91 4.14 -5.26
CA VAL A 118 -3.47 4.67 -6.51
C VAL A 118 -4.00 3.55 -7.39
N LEU A 119 -3.22 2.46 -7.53
CA LEU A 119 -3.65 1.31 -8.33
C LEU A 119 -4.92 0.67 -7.78
N MET A 120 -5.03 0.54 -6.46
CA MET A 120 -6.21 -0.03 -5.79
C MET A 120 -7.45 0.86 -6.01
N ALA A 121 -7.34 2.17 -5.83
CA ALA A 121 -8.44 3.11 -6.05
C ALA A 121 -8.89 3.13 -7.52
N ASP A 122 -7.96 3.07 -8.47
CA ASP A 122 -8.26 3.01 -9.90
C ASP A 122 -8.94 1.70 -10.31
N ALA A 123 -8.58 0.59 -9.67
CA ALA A 123 -9.12 -0.72 -9.99
C ALA A 123 -10.48 -0.99 -9.32
N ALA A 124 -10.69 -0.47 -8.12
CA ALA A 124 -11.88 -0.69 -7.33
C ALA A 124 -12.25 0.61 -6.57
N SER A 125 -13.17 1.39 -7.11
CA SER A 125 -13.58 2.71 -6.57
C SER A 125 -14.06 2.66 -5.13
N ASP A 126 -14.65 1.54 -4.69
CA ASP A 126 -15.13 1.32 -3.33
C ASP A 126 -14.01 1.37 -2.29
N PHE A 127 -12.75 1.22 -2.73
CA PHE A 127 -11.56 1.29 -1.89
C PHE A 127 -10.87 2.66 -1.90
N GLY A 128 -11.46 3.69 -2.53
CA GLY A 128 -10.86 5.02 -2.61
C GLY A 128 -10.55 5.62 -1.24
N ALA A 129 -11.49 5.58 -0.31
CA ALA A 129 -11.29 6.07 1.06
C ALA A 129 -10.16 5.34 1.80
N TRP A 130 -10.03 4.02 1.61
CA TRP A 130 -8.92 3.24 2.16
C TRP A 130 -7.58 3.61 1.53
N ALA A 131 -7.57 3.86 0.21
CA ALA A 131 -6.37 4.30 -0.49
C ALA A 131 -5.86 5.64 0.04
N ASP A 132 -6.74 6.61 0.26
CA ASP A 132 -6.40 7.91 0.84
C ASP A 132 -5.89 7.78 2.27
N TYR A 133 -6.55 6.96 3.09
CA TYR A 133 -6.14 6.70 4.46
C TYR A 133 -4.71 6.13 4.53
N PHE A 134 -4.41 5.07 3.79
CA PHE A 134 -3.08 4.45 3.80
C PHE A 134 -2.01 5.30 3.12
N ALA A 135 -2.36 6.04 2.07
CA ALA A 135 -1.44 7.00 1.45
C ALA A 135 -0.98 8.06 2.46
N GLY A 136 -1.88 8.55 3.33
CA GLY A 136 -1.57 9.47 4.42
C GLY A 136 -0.54 8.92 5.42
N HIS A 137 -0.44 7.61 5.57
CA HIS A 137 0.50 6.94 6.48
C HIS A 137 1.85 6.56 5.84
N SER A 138 2.02 6.74 4.53
CA SER A 138 3.26 6.38 3.81
C SER A 138 4.50 7.11 4.33
N ALA A 139 4.37 8.37 4.74
CA ALA A 139 5.47 9.14 5.31
C ALA A 139 5.90 8.60 6.69
N THR A 140 4.94 8.17 7.52
CA THR A 140 5.22 7.54 8.83
C THR A 140 5.97 6.23 8.62
N ARG A 141 5.52 5.39 7.69
CA ARG A 141 6.22 4.16 7.33
C ARG A 141 7.66 4.43 6.88
N ALA A 142 7.84 5.37 5.94
CA ALA A 142 9.17 5.72 5.42
C ALA A 142 10.11 6.22 6.52
N ALA A 143 9.61 6.98 7.49
CA ALA A 143 10.39 7.45 8.64
C ALA A 143 10.83 6.28 9.54
N ILE A 144 9.95 5.31 9.80
CA ILE A 144 10.26 4.10 10.57
C ILE A 144 11.33 3.26 9.86
N GLU A 145 11.19 3.02 8.55
CA GLU A 145 12.16 2.26 7.75
C GLU A 145 13.53 2.93 7.69
N ALA A 146 13.57 4.27 7.73
CA ALA A 146 14.81 5.04 7.78
C ALA A 146 15.44 5.10 9.19
N GLY A 147 14.84 4.43 10.20
CA GLY A 147 15.30 4.50 11.59
C GLY A 147 15.16 5.90 12.21
N MET A 148 14.39 6.78 11.59
CA MET A 148 14.09 8.09 12.15
C MET A 148 13.05 7.92 13.25
N SER A 149 13.45 8.17 14.49
CA SER A 149 12.60 8.06 15.68
C SER A 149 11.49 9.10 15.67
N ARG A 150 10.44 8.88 14.89
CA ARG A 150 9.16 9.44 15.23
C ARG A 150 8.60 8.60 16.36
N THR A 151 8.35 9.24 17.50
CA THR A 151 7.70 8.60 18.64
C THR A 151 6.27 8.26 18.24
N LEU A 152 6.08 7.09 17.64
CA LEU A 152 4.75 6.53 17.45
C LEU A 152 4.31 5.99 18.82
N THR A 153 3.16 6.42 19.28
CA THR A 153 2.58 5.94 20.55
C THR A 153 1.94 4.57 20.35
N ASP A 154 1.79 3.82 21.46
CA ASP A 154 1.04 2.55 21.42
C ASP A 154 -0.38 2.74 20.90
N LEU A 155 -1.06 3.82 21.32
CA LEU A 155 -2.41 4.13 20.86
C LEU A 155 -2.48 4.34 19.35
N GLU A 156 -1.56 5.12 18.76
CA GLU A 156 -1.54 5.34 17.31
C GLU A 156 -1.28 4.04 16.53
N ALA A 157 -0.41 3.17 17.04
CA ALA A 157 -0.14 1.88 16.43
C ALA A 157 -1.34 0.93 16.55
N ASP A 158 -2.06 0.94 17.68
CA ASP A 158 -3.24 0.13 17.91
C ASP A 158 -4.43 0.59 17.08
N GLU A 159 -4.64 1.90 16.97
CA GLU A 159 -5.67 2.47 16.09
C GLU A 159 -5.42 2.08 14.62
N PHE A 160 -4.17 2.20 14.18
CA PHE A 160 -3.79 1.79 12.83
C PHE A 160 -3.99 0.29 12.61
N PHE A 161 -3.62 -0.55 13.57
CA PHE A 161 -3.85 -1.99 13.53
C PHE A 161 -5.33 -2.33 13.36
N VAL A 162 -6.22 -1.67 14.11
CA VAL A 162 -7.67 -1.89 14.02
C VAL A 162 -8.20 -1.49 12.64
N GLU A 163 -7.75 -0.35 12.09
CA GLU A 163 -8.17 0.08 10.77
C GLU A 163 -7.68 -0.86 9.66
N VAL A 164 -6.47 -1.41 9.77
CA VAL A 164 -6.00 -2.45 8.84
C VAL A 164 -6.89 -3.69 8.93
N GLY A 165 -7.28 -4.13 10.12
CA GLY A 165 -8.21 -5.26 10.29
C GLY A 165 -9.55 -5.03 9.59
N ARG A 166 -10.14 -3.83 9.73
CA ARG A 166 -11.39 -3.46 9.04
C ARG A 166 -11.22 -3.44 7.52
N PHE A 167 -10.08 -2.96 7.05
CA PHE A 167 -9.76 -2.98 5.64
C PHE A 167 -9.66 -4.41 5.08
N LEU A 168 -8.95 -5.32 5.77
CA LEU A 168 -8.83 -6.72 5.32
C LEU A 168 -10.18 -7.42 5.29
N GLN A 169 -11.06 -7.15 6.25
CA GLN A 169 -12.44 -7.65 6.22
C GLN A 169 -13.21 -7.14 4.98
N ALA A 170 -13.07 -5.85 4.64
CA ALA A 170 -13.68 -5.30 3.42
C ALA A 170 -13.13 -5.95 2.13
N VAL A 171 -11.84 -6.29 2.13
CA VAL A 171 -11.18 -7.02 1.01
C VAL A 171 -11.74 -8.43 0.89
N GLU A 172 -11.90 -9.16 2.00
CA GLU A 172 -12.49 -10.50 2.04
C GLU A 172 -13.91 -10.49 1.45
N ASP A 173 -14.75 -9.56 1.90
CA ASP A 173 -16.11 -9.37 1.40
C ASP A 173 -16.14 -9.05 -0.10
N HIS A 174 -15.17 -8.27 -0.59
CA HIS A 174 -15.07 -7.94 -2.01
C HIS A 174 -14.72 -9.15 -2.86
N ILE A 175 -13.75 -9.96 -2.43
CA ILE A 175 -13.32 -11.18 -3.11
C ILE A 175 -14.46 -12.22 -3.10
N GLY A 176 -15.19 -12.36 -1.98
CA GLY A 176 -16.33 -13.28 -1.83
C GLY A 176 -17.46 -12.93 -2.79
N ARG A 177 -17.85 -11.67 -2.86
CA ARG A 177 -18.88 -11.21 -3.82
C ARG A 177 -18.51 -11.47 -5.28
N GLY A 178 -17.25 -11.30 -5.64
CA GLY A 178 -16.76 -11.60 -6.98
C GLY A 178 -16.91 -13.09 -7.33
N ALA A 179 -16.59 -13.97 -6.39
CA ALA A 179 -16.72 -15.42 -6.57
C ALA A 179 -18.18 -15.86 -6.75
N ASP A 180 -19.11 -15.29 -5.99
CA ASP A 180 -20.54 -15.61 -6.07
C ASP A 180 -21.17 -15.18 -7.40
N VAL A 181 -20.76 -14.04 -7.96
CA VAL A 181 -21.23 -13.57 -9.27
C VAL A 181 -20.78 -14.53 -10.37
N ASP A 182 -19.57 -15.04 -10.27
CA ASP A 182 -18.99 -15.97 -11.26
C ASP A 182 -19.69 -17.33 -11.26
N LEU A 183 -20.04 -17.84 -10.07
CA LEU A 183 -20.79 -19.10 -9.94
C LEU A 183 -22.20 -19.03 -10.54
N ARG A 184 -22.84 -17.86 -10.49
CA ARG A 184 -24.18 -17.66 -11.05
C ARG A 184 -24.20 -17.43 -12.55
N ALA A 185 -23.05 -17.06 -13.14
CA ALA A 185 -22.90 -16.78 -14.56
C ALA A 185 -22.44 -18.02 -15.37
N SER A 186 -22.13 -19.14 -14.70
CA SER A 186 -21.65 -20.41 -15.30
C SER A 186 -22.73 -21.44 -15.36
#